data_6c8c93325359363341c461f2abf23dbb
#
_entry.id   6c8c93325359363341c461f2abf23dbb
#
_cell.length_a   1.000
_cell.length_b   1.000
_cell.length_c   1.000
_cell.angle_alpha   90.00
_cell.angle_beta   90.00
_cell.angle_gamma   90.00
#
_symmetry.space_group_name_H-M   'P 1'
#
loop_
_entity.id
_entity.type
_entity.pdbx_description
1 polymer ?
#
loop_
_entity_poly.entity_id
_entity_poly.type
_entity_poly.pdbx_seq_one_letter_code
_entity_poly.pdbx_strand_id
1 'polypeptide(L)'
;ILYEDQDIIVVNKPKQMVVHPAPGHYEGTLVNALLYHCKDSLSGINGVMRPGIVHRIDQDTTGVLVVCKNDKAHQFIAEQLAVHSITRTYHAIVWNNLSEEQGTITGAIGRNPIDRKKMAINEKNGKPAVTHYQVLDHLNRKFNYIACNLETGRTHQIRVHMSSIGHPILGDTVYGPQKSPYALTGQTLHAKTLGFIHPTTKKYVEFDAPLPDYFQKLLKKLKED
;
A
#
# COMPACT_ATOMS: atom_id res chain seq x y z
N ILE A 1 0.27 11.09 -12.54
CA ILE A 1 -0.02 12.15 -11.55
C ILE A 1 -1.55 12.25 -11.45
N LEU A 2 -2.08 12.20 -10.22
CA LEU A 2 -3.52 12.38 -9.94
C LEU A 2 -3.82 13.83 -9.53
N TYR A 3 -2.87 14.46 -8.84
CA TYR A 3 -2.97 15.84 -8.39
C TYR A 3 -1.58 16.42 -8.17
N GLU A 4 -1.42 17.72 -8.38
CA GLU A 4 -0.20 18.45 -8.06
C GLU A 4 -0.50 19.91 -7.79
N ASP A 5 0.17 20.47 -6.77
CA ASP A 5 0.21 21.89 -6.46
C ASP A 5 1.61 22.32 -5.96
N GLN A 6 1.71 23.40 -5.20
CA GLN A 6 2.98 23.90 -4.66
C GLN A 6 3.50 23.08 -3.47
N ASP A 7 2.63 22.34 -2.78
CA ASP A 7 2.95 21.63 -1.53
C ASP A 7 3.13 20.13 -1.72
N ILE A 8 2.28 19.53 -2.55
CA ILE A 8 2.21 18.08 -2.71
C ILE A 8 2.08 17.66 -4.17
N ILE A 9 2.49 16.45 -4.44
CA ILE A 9 2.15 15.70 -5.65
C ILE A 9 1.57 14.36 -5.24
N VAL A 10 0.42 13.99 -5.81
CA VAL A 10 -0.25 12.71 -5.59
C VAL A 10 -0.13 11.88 -6.85
N VAL A 11 0.41 10.69 -6.72
CA VAL A 11 0.71 9.81 -7.84
C VAL A 11 -0.05 8.48 -7.75
N ASN A 12 -0.39 7.90 -8.88
CA ASN A 12 -0.82 6.51 -9.01
C ASN A 12 0.39 5.66 -9.39
N LYS A 13 1.04 5.03 -8.39
CA LYS A 13 2.25 4.23 -8.60
C LYS A 13 1.92 2.96 -9.39
N PRO A 14 2.63 2.68 -10.49
CA PRO A 14 2.47 1.41 -11.21
C PRO A 14 3.03 0.23 -10.43
N LYS A 15 2.72 -0.99 -10.89
CA LYS A 15 3.31 -2.24 -10.42
C LYS A 15 4.79 -2.33 -10.79
N GLN A 16 5.57 -3.11 -10.06
CA GLN A 16 7.00 -3.36 -10.27
C GLN A 16 7.90 -2.13 -10.09
N MET A 17 7.40 -1.06 -9.51
CA MET A 17 8.16 0.14 -9.19
C MET A 17 8.38 0.26 -7.68
N VAL A 18 9.63 0.29 -7.22
CA VAL A 18 9.95 0.63 -5.82
C VAL A 18 9.83 2.14 -5.60
N VAL A 19 9.47 2.53 -4.38
CA VAL A 19 9.26 3.96 -4.07
C VAL A 19 10.58 4.73 -4.07
N HIS A 20 11.63 4.20 -3.44
CA HIS A 20 12.92 4.87 -3.29
C HIS A 20 14.07 3.90 -3.50
N PRO A 21 15.27 4.39 -3.84
CA PRO A 21 16.44 3.54 -4.02
C PRO A 21 16.73 2.63 -2.82
N ALA A 22 17.05 1.38 -3.09
CA ALA A 22 17.38 0.35 -2.11
C ALA A 22 18.37 -0.64 -2.74
N PRO A 23 19.07 -1.48 -1.94
CA PRO A 23 19.95 -2.51 -2.49
C PRO A 23 19.25 -3.36 -3.55
N GLY A 24 19.84 -3.40 -4.77
CA GLY A 24 19.29 -4.08 -5.94
C GLY A 24 18.31 -3.24 -6.80
N HIS A 25 17.95 -2.02 -6.37
CA HIS A 25 17.03 -1.13 -7.09
C HIS A 25 17.47 0.32 -6.91
N TYR A 26 18.56 0.72 -7.57
CA TYR A 26 19.09 2.09 -7.47
C TYR A 26 18.50 3.06 -8.48
N GLU A 27 17.98 2.54 -9.60
CA GLU A 27 17.40 3.29 -10.71
C GLU A 27 15.96 2.83 -10.99
N GLY A 28 15.21 3.62 -11.76
CA GLY A 28 13.82 3.32 -12.14
C GLY A 28 12.84 3.38 -10.95
N THR A 29 13.21 4.05 -9.86
CA THR A 29 12.35 4.20 -8.69
C THR A 29 11.39 5.38 -8.85
N LEU A 30 10.33 5.43 -8.04
CA LEU A 30 9.43 6.59 -8.01
C LEU A 30 10.21 7.87 -7.68
N VAL A 31 11.17 7.82 -6.76
CA VAL A 31 12.02 8.97 -6.42
C VAL A 31 12.80 9.47 -7.62
N ASN A 32 13.35 8.59 -8.46
CA ASN A 32 14.04 9.02 -9.68
C ASN A 32 13.10 9.79 -10.64
N ALA A 33 11.89 9.30 -10.83
CA ALA A 33 10.87 9.96 -11.64
C ALA A 33 10.45 11.32 -11.05
N LEU A 34 10.29 11.39 -9.72
CA LEU A 34 9.93 12.62 -9.02
C LEU A 34 11.06 13.67 -9.07
N LEU A 35 12.32 13.28 -8.92
CA LEU A 35 13.47 14.18 -9.06
C LEU A 35 13.53 14.77 -10.47
N TYR A 36 13.25 13.97 -11.49
CA TYR A 36 13.19 14.45 -12.87
C TYR A 36 12.03 15.44 -13.07
N HIS A 37 10.85 15.13 -12.54
CA HIS A 37 9.65 15.95 -12.71
C HIS A 37 9.67 17.24 -11.87
N CYS A 38 9.99 17.12 -10.58
CA CYS A 38 9.94 18.22 -9.62
C CYS A 38 11.23 19.04 -9.57
N LYS A 39 12.32 18.55 -10.15
CA LYS A 39 13.66 19.16 -10.06
C LYS A 39 14.02 19.40 -8.57
N ASP A 40 14.21 20.68 -8.19
CA ASP A 40 14.61 21.08 -6.84
C ASP A 40 13.43 21.26 -5.87
N SER A 41 12.20 21.00 -6.33
CA SER A 41 10.97 21.18 -5.56
C SER A 41 10.53 19.88 -4.87
N LEU A 42 11.40 19.26 -4.07
CA LEU A 42 11.06 18.14 -3.18
C LEU A 42 11.61 18.41 -1.78
N SER A 43 10.84 18.04 -0.75
CA SER A 43 11.31 18.14 0.64
C SER A 43 12.58 17.34 0.87
N GLY A 44 13.58 17.97 1.48
CA GLY A 44 14.87 17.36 1.82
C GLY A 44 14.91 16.63 3.17
N ILE A 45 13.84 16.62 3.96
CA ILE A 45 13.83 16.12 5.35
C ILE A 45 14.37 14.68 5.47
N ASN A 46 14.02 13.78 4.53
CA ASN A 46 14.50 12.40 4.54
C ASN A 46 15.78 12.19 3.73
N GLY A 47 16.51 13.27 3.43
CA GLY A 47 17.78 13.26 2.74
C GLY A 47 17.70 12.88 1.27
N VAL A 48 18.86 12.76 0.63
CA VAL A 48 19.01 12.57 -0.82
C VAL A 48 18.34 11.29 -1.34
N MET A 49 18.25 10.26 -0.51
CA MET A 49 17.71 8.96 -0.91
C MET A 49 16.18 8.90 -0.92
N ARG A 50 15.51 9.81 -0.22
CA ARG A 50 14.05 9.79 -0.03
C ARG A 50 13.41 11.18 -0.03
N PRO A 51 13.78 12.08 -0.94
CA PRO A 51 13.24 13.43 -0.95
C PRO A 51 11.72 13.38 -1.13
N GLY A 52 11.00 14.13 -0.28
CA GLY A 52 9.54 14.22 -0.32
C GLY A 52 8.75 12.99 0.14
N ILE A 53 9.40 11.87 0.42
CA ILE A 53 8.72 10.60 0.75
C ILE A 53 8.35 10.55 2.22
N VAL A 54 7.06 10.58 2.53
CA VAL A 54 6.49 10.47 3.89
C VAL A 54 5.96 9.08 4.21
N HIS A 55 5.55 8.31 3.21
CA HIS A 55 5.11 6.92 3.33
C HIS A 55 5.47 6.12 2.08
N ARG A 56 5.22 4.82 2.12
CA ARG A 56 5.56 3.93 1.01
C ARG A 56 4.55 2.78 0.88
N ILE A 57 4.45 2.27 -0.33
CA ILE A 57 3.79 1.00 -0.66
C ILE A 57 4.82 0.06 -1.30
N ASP A 58 4.53 -1.23 -1.29
CA ASP A 58 5.45 -2.26 -1.79
C ASP A 58 5.66 -2.15 -3.31
N GLN A 59 6.74 -2.75 -3.83
CA GLN A 59 7.10 -2.74 -5.24
C GLN A 59 5.92 -3.14 -6.14
N ASP A 60 5.27 -4.26 -5.81
CA ASP A 60 4.16 -4.80 -6.60
C ASP A 60 2.77 -4.33 -6.16
N THR A 61 2.69 -3.48 -5.14
CA THR A 61 1.47 -2.77 -4.79
C THR A 61 1.33 -1.53 -5.67
N THR A 62 0.19 -1.39 -6.31
CA THR A 62 -0.16 -0.23 -7.13
C THR A 62 -0.95 0.80 -6.33
N GLY A 63 -1.14 2.01 -6.88
CA GLY A 63 -2.12 2.96 -6.38
C GLY A 63 -1.56 4.23 -5.77
N VAL A 64 -2.43 4.91 -5.02
CA VAL A 64 -2.23 6.28 -4.59
C VAL A 64 -1.13 6.42 -3.54
N LEU A 65 -0.30 7.44 -3.74
CA LEU A 65 0.77 7.83 -2.83
C LEU A 65 0.95 9.35 -2.87
N VAL A 66 1.11 9.99 -1.70
CA VAL A 66 1.42 11.42 -1.58
C VAL A 66 2.90 11.64 -1.37
N VAL A 67 3.42 12.67 -2.02
CA VAL A 67 4.81 13.13 -1.95
C VAL A 67 4.82 14.62 -1.65
N CYS A 68 5.71 15.07 -0.80
CA CYS A 68 5.78 16.45 -0.34
C CYS A 68 6.85 17.25 -1.12
N LYS A 69 6.46 18.39 -1.66
CA LYS A 69 7.34 19.26 -2.47
C LYS A 69 8.16 20.22 -1.62
N ASN A 70 7.78 20.44 -0.37
CA ASN A 70 8.51 21.29 0.58
C ASN A 70 8.48 20.72 2.00
N ASP A 71 9.34 21.23 2.87
CA ASP A 71 9.54 20.73 4.22
C ASP A 71 8.33 20.99 5.14
N LYS A 72 7.60 22.08 4.95
CA LYS A 72 6.38 22.38 5.72
C LYS A 72 5.29 21.36 5.44
N ALA A 73 5.07 21.05 4.16
CA ALA A 73 4.12 20.03 3.76
C ALA A 73 4.54 18.65 4.30
N HIS A 74 5.85 18.35 4.24
CA HIS A 74 6.40 17.08 4.74
C HIS A 74 6.13 16.90 6.24
N GLN A 75 6.46 17.88 7.07
CA GLN A 75 6.21 17.85 8.52
C GLN A 75 4.72 17.65 8.81
N PHE A 76 3.87 18.45 8.16
CA PHE A 76 2.43 18.41 8.37
C PHE A 76 1.78 17.08 7.99
N ILE A 77 2.19 16.46 6.86
CA ILE A 77 1.69 15.15 6.46
C ILE A 77 2.28 14.04 7.35
N ALA A 78 3.56 14.14 7.72
CA ALA A 78 4.19 13.18 8.62
C ALA A 78 3.54 13.15 10.01
N GLU A 79 3.14 14.29 10.55
CA GLU A 79 2.38 14.39 11.80
C GLU A 79 1.04 13.64 11.70
N GLN A 80 0.28 13.83 10.63
CA GLN A 80 -0.98 13.12 10.40
C GLN A 80 -0.77 11.61 10.27
N LEU A 81 0.31 11.17 9.63
CA LEU A 81 0.68 9.75 9.57
C LEU A 81 1.02 9.20 10.96
N ALA A 82 1.73 9.97 11.78
CA ALA A 82 2.14 9.57 13.12
C ALA A 82 0.96 9.38 14.08
N VAL A 83 -0.06 10.24 13.98
CA VAL A 83 -1.29 10.14 14.78
C VAL A 83 -2.39 9.31 14.10
N HIS A 84 -2.07 8.67 12.97
CA HIS A 84 -2.98 7.79 12.24
C HIS A 84 -4.30 8.44 11.77
N SER A 85 -4.30 9.73 11.50
CA SER A 85 -5.48 10.49 11.04
C SER A 85 -5.68 10.46 9.52
N ILE A 86 -4.76 9.86 8.77
CA ILE A 86 -4.85 9.73 7.31
C ILE A 86 -5.71 8.52 6.95
N THR A 87 -6.74 8.74 6.13
CA THR A 87 -7.53 7.66 5.53
C THR A 87 -6.71 6.91 4.50
N ARG A 88 -6.63 5.58 4.63
CA ARG A 88 -5.91 4.69 3.70
C ARG A 88 -6.74 3.46 3.43
N THR A 89 -7.38 3.42 2.27
CA THR A 89 -8.15 2.27 1.83
C THR A 89 -7.41 1.54 0.72
N TYR A 90 -7.28 0.23 0.88
CA TYR A 90 -6.67 -0.66 -0.10
C TYR A 90 -7.71 -1.64 -0.61
N HIS A 91 -7.61 -2.00 -1.87
CA HIS A 91 -8.39 -3.08 -2.45
C HIS A 91 -7.49 -4.27 -2.73
N ALA A 92 -7.96 -5.47 -2.43
CA ALA A 92 -7.22 -6.72 -2.64
C ALA A 92 -8.12 -7.85 -3.10
N ILE A 93 -7.53 -8.84 -3.78
CA ILE A 93 -8.15 -10.15 -3.98
C ILE A 93 -7.42 -11.15 -3.10
N VAL A 94 -8.14 -11.88 -2.27
CA VAL A 94 -7.58 -12.84 -1.32
C VAL A 94 -8.06 -14.26 -1.63
N TRP A 95 -7.23 -15.25 -1.26
CA TRP A 95 -7.57 -16.66 -1.33
C TRP A 95 -8.57 -17.03 -0.24
N ASN A 96 -9.35 -18.05 -0.52
CA ASN A 96 -10.36 -18.64 0.35
C ASN A 96 -11.50 -17.66 0.67
N ASN A 97 -12.69 -18.20 0.89
CA ASN A 97 -13.83 -17.37 1.28
C ASN A 97 -13.72 -17.02 2.77
N LEU A 98 -13.84 -15.74 3.06
CA LEU A 98 -14.00 -15.22 4.40
C LEU A 98 -15.39 -15.61 4.92
N SER A 99 -15.48 -16.08 6.16
CA SER A 99 -16.74 -16.42 6.83
C SER A 99 -17.53 -15.19 7.23
N GLU A 100 -16.81 -14.09 7.52
CA GLU A 100 -17.39 -12.83 7.96
C GLU A 100 -17.24 -11.77 6.89
N GLU A 101 -18.30 -11.00 6.64
CA GLU A 101 -18.32 -9.93 5.66
C GLU A 101 -17.40 -8.76 6.02
N GLN A 102 -17.04 -8.64 7.29
CA GLN A 102 -16.11 -7.63 7.79
C GLN A 102 -15.42 -8.12 9.05
N GLY A 103 -14.23 -7.59 9.29
CA GLY A 103 -13.48 -7.95 10.48
C GLY A 103 -12.30 -7.03 10.75
N THR A 104 -11.72 -7.21 11.93
CA THR A 104 -10.53 -6.48 12.37
C THR A 104 -9.42 -7.48 12.69
N ILE A 105 -8.24 -7.28 12.09
CA ILE A 105 -7.06 -8.07 12.37
C ILE A 105 -6.10 -7.22 13.18
N THR A 106 -5.82 -7.67 14.39
CA THR A 106 -4.87 -7.03 15.31
C THR A 106 -3.70 -7.97 15.53
N GLY A 107 -2.48 -7.44 15.43
CA GLY A 107 -1.27 -8.23 15.68
C GLY A 107 -0.02 -7.40 15.43
N ALA A 108 0.97 -7.48 16.33
CA ALA A 108 2.21 -6.75 16.16
C ALA A 108 3.03 -7.31 15.00
N ILE A 109 3.47 -6.44 14.08
CA ILE A 109 4.26 -6.84 12.91
C ILE A 109 5.73 -6.50 13.13
N GLY A 110 6.57 -7.52 13.00
CA GLY A 110 8.02 -7.43 13.08
C GLY A 110 8.72 -8.30 12.05
N ARG A 111 10.06 -8.28 12.05
CA ARG A 111 10.83 -9.21 11.22
C ARG A 111 10.55 -10.65 11.62
N ASN A 112 10.38 -11.52 10.61
CA ASN A 112 10.25 -12.95 10.88
C ASN A 112 11.54 -13.46 11.57
N PRO A 113 11.43 -14.19 12.68
CA PRO A 113 12.62 -14.62 13.42
C PRO A 113 13.48 -15.65 12.67
N ILE A 114 12.90 -16.40 11.74
CA ILE A 114 13.58 -17.43 10.95
C ILE A 114 14.03 -16.85 9.61
N ASP A 115 13.12 -16.26 8.85
CA ASP A 115 13.42 -15.65 7.54
C ASP A 115 13.36 -14.12 7.65
N ARG A 116 14.49 -13.50 7.93
CA ARG A 116 14.60 -12.04 8.14
C ARG A 116 14.27 -11.19 6.90
N LYS A 117 14.10 -11.79 5.73
CA LYS A 117 13.62 -11.09 4.52
C LYS A 117 12.10 -10.87 4.56
N LYS A 118 11.39 -11.64 5.40
CA LYS A 118 9.94 -11.55 5.59
C LYS A 118 9.57 -10.78 6.86
N MET A 119 8.33 -10.33 6.88
CA MET A 119 7.66 -9.86 8.09
C MET A 119 6.75 -10.97 8.62
N ALA A 120 6.37 -10.88 9.88
CA ALA A 120 5.45 -11.83 10.51
C ALA A 120 4.70 -11.15 11.65
N ILE A 121 3.64 -11.79 12.14
CA ILE A 121 3.10 -11.49 13.47
C ILE A 121 4.18 -11.85 14.48
N ASN A 122 4.62 -10.88 15.25
CA ASN A 122 5.73 -10.98 16.19
C ASN A 122 5.44 -10.11 17.42
N GLU A 123 4.68 -10.64 18.35
CA GLU A 123 4.23 -9.92 19.55
C GLU A 123 5.39 -9.47 20.45
N LYS A 124 6.54 -10.17 20.40
CA LYS A 124 7.70 -9.85 21.23
C LYS A 124 8.50 -8.64 20.73
N ASN A 125 8.70 -8.53 19.40
CA ASN A 125 9.59 -7.53 18.80
C ASN A 125 8.92 -6.74 17.66
N GLY A 126 7.62 -6.94 17.45
CA GLY A 126 6.84 -6.23 16.45
C GLY A 126 6.32 -4.89 16.96
N LYS A 127 5.81 -4.11 16.02
CA LYS A 127 5.07 -2.87 16.31
C LYS A 127 3.58 -3.12 16.16
N PRO A 128 2.72 -2.64 17.06
CA PRO A 128 1.27 -2.80 16.94
C PRO A 128 0.77 -2.45 15.55
N ALA A 129 -0.13 -3.27 15.04
CA ALA A 129 -0.73 -3.08 13.73
C ALA A 129 -2.21 -3.48 13.77
N VAL A 130 -3.06 -2.69 13.09
CA VAL A 130 -4.50 -2.90 12.98
C VAL A 130 -4.94 -2.71 11.54
N THR A 131 -5.64 -3.71 11.02
CA THR A 131 -6.22 -3.71 9.67
C THR A 131 -7.70 -4.09 9.79
N HIS A 132 -8.59 -3.25 9.28
CA HIS A 132 -10.01 -3.57 9.11
C HIS A 132 -10.22 -4.05 7.68
N TYR A 133 -10.99 -5.12 7.49
CA TYR A 133 -11.39 -5.56 6.16
C TYR A 133 -12.90 -5.60 6.01
N GLN A 134 -13.35 -5.43 4.78
CA GLN A 134 -14.73 -5.59 4.35
C GLN A 134 -14.74 -6.36 3.03
N VAL A 135 -15.59 -7.38 2.94
CA VAL A 135 -15.82 -8.10 1.69
C VAL A 135 -16.67 -7.21 0.78
N LEU A 136 -16.17 -6.97 -0.42
CA LEU A 136 -16.86 -6.21 -1.46
C LEU A 136 -17.59 -7.15 -2.43
N ASP A 137 -17.04 -8.37 -2.61
CA ASP A 137 -17.62 -9.35 -3.52
C ASP A 137 -17.03 -10.74 -3.26
N HIS A 138 -17.84 -11.78 -3.39
CA HIS A 138 -17.42 -13.19 -3.36
C HIS A 138 -17.16 -13.66 -4.79
N LEU A 139 -15.95 -14.12 -5.05
CA LEU A 139 -15.50 -14.52 -6.39
C LEU A 139 -15.34 -16.02 -6.48
N ASN A 140 -16.15 -16.69 -7.32
CA ASN A 140 -16.13 -18.11 -7.65
C ASN A 140 -15.88 -19.11 -6.50
N ARG A 141 -16.38 -18.88 -5.32
CA ARG A 141 -16.25 -19.72 -4.09
C ARG A 141 -14.80 -19.96 -3.61
N LYS A 142 -13.79 -19.33 -4.24
CA LYS A 142 -12.37 -19.53 -3.91
C LYS A 142 -11.67 -18.24 -3.52
N PHE A 143 -12.24 -17.09 -3.86
CA PHE A 143 -11.61 -15.79 -3.65
C PHE A 143 -12.61 -14.78 -3.14
N ASN A 144 -12.13 -13.79 -2.41
CA ASN A 144 -12.90 -12.60 -2.09
C ASN A 144 -12.20 -11.35 -2.63
N TYR A 145 -12.99 -10.43 -3.13
CA TYR A 145 -12.59 -9.04 -3.35
C TYR A 145 -12.89 -8.26 -2.10
N ILE A 146 -11.88 -7.63 -1.51
CA ILE A 146 -11.98 -6.95 -0.22
C ILE A 146 -11.47 -5.52 -0.28
N ALA A 147 -12.03 -4.66 0.57
CA ALA A 147 -11.43 -3.39 0.98
C ALA A 147 -10.72 -3.57 2.33
N CYS A 148 -9.55 -2.98 2.49
CA CYS A 148 -8.81 -2.92 3.75
C CYS A 148 -8.58 -1.47 4.16
N ASN A 149 -9.01 -1.10 5.36
CA ASN A 149 -8.75 0.19 5.97
C ASN A 149 -7.67 0.05 7.04
N LEU A 150 -6.65 0.90 6.97
CA LEU A 150 -5.49 0.81 7.84
C LEU A 150 -5.50 1.89 8.93
N GLU A 151 -5.44 1.49 10.21
CA GLU A 151 -5.07 2.41 11.28
C GLU A 151 -3.55 2.64 11.29
N THR A 152 -2.77 1.60 11.11
CA THR A 152 -1.30 1.63 11.10
C THR A 152 -0.75 1.33 9.71
N GLY A 153 0.53 1.62 9.46
CA GLY A 153 1.19 1.37 8.16
C GLY A 153 2.52 0.63 8.31
N ARG A 154 2.50 -0.64 8.78
CA ARG A 154 3.71 -1.44 8.91
C ARG A 154 4.09 -2.08 7.58
N THR A 155 5.38 -2.41 7.42
CA THR A 155 5.88 -3.09 6.22
C THR A 155 5.10 -4.38 5.97
N HIS A 156 4.57 -4.57 4.76
CA HIS A 156 3.77 -5.71 4.33
C HIS A 156 2.50 -5.97 5.17
N GLN A 157 1.97 -4.95 5.88
CA GLN A 157 0.94 -5.15 6.90
C GLN A 157 -0.27 -5.96 6.42
N ILE A 158 -0.94 -5.53 5.34
CA ILE A 158 -2.12 -6.24 4.81
C ILE A 158 -1.76 -7.66 4.39
N ARG A 159 -0.61 -7.83 3.76
CA ARG A 159 -0.12 -9.13 3.28
C ARG A 159 0.08 -10.11 4.43
N VAL A 160 0.74 -9.66 5.51
CA VAL A 160 0.97 -10.46 6.72
C VAL A 160 -0.33 -10.73 7.45
N HIS A 161 -1.16 -9.73 7.68
CA HIS A 161 -2.43 -9.86 8.39
C HIS A 161 -3.39 -10.81 7.68
N MET A 162 -3.62 -10.63 6.39
CA MET A 162 -4.51 -11.52 5.63
C MET A 162 -3.98 -12.95 5.57
N SER A 163 -2.67 -13.13 5.42
CA SER A 163 -2.05 -14.46 5.48
C SER A 163 -2.19 -15.11 6.86
N SER A 164 -2.08 -14.34 7.95
CA SER A 164 -2.17 -14.88 9.32
C SER A 164 -3.54 -15.46 9.67
N ILE A 165 -4.60 -14.99 9.00
CA ILE A 165 -5.96 -15.52 9.15
C ILE A 165 -6.35 -16.54 8.06
N GLY A 166 -5.38 -17.01 7.25
CA GLY A 166 -5.61 -18.04 6.23
C GLY A 166 -6.12 -17.52 4.88
N HIS A 167 -6.10 -16.20 4.66
CA HIS A 167 -6.58 -15.55 3.44
C HIS A 167 -5.47 -14.71 2.76
N PRO A 168 -4.34 -15.34 2.33
CA PRO A 168 -3.26 -14.59 1.68
C PRO A 168 -3.73 -13.90 0.41
N ILE A 169 -3.04 -12.82 0.03
CA ILE A 169 -3.38 -12.07 -1.18
C ILE A 169 -3.05 -12.89 -2.42
N LEU A 170 -3.93 -12.89 -3.39
CA LEU A 170 -3.73 -13.59 -4.66
C LEU A 170 -2.51 -13.03 -5.41
N GLY A 171 -1.60 -13.92 -5.82
CA GLY A 171 -0.35 -13.58 -6.47
C GLY A 171 0.81 -13.24 -5.52
N ASP A 172 0.57 -13.21 -4.21
CA ASP A 172 1.64 -12.99 -3.23
C ASP A 172 2.42 -14.29 -2.98
N THR A 173 3.59 -14.43 -3.60
CA THR A 173 4.45 -15.60 -3.46
C THR A 173 5.30 -15.59 -2.19
N VAL A 174 5.29 -14.51 -1.42
CA VAL A 174 6.01 -14.40 -0.15
C VAL A 174 5.19 -14.93 1.02
N TYR A 175 3.90 -14.59 1.05
CA TYR A 175 2.98 -14.91 2.16
C TYR A 175 1.85 -15.86 1.77
N GLY A 176 1.75 -16.24 0.51
CA GLY A 176 0.73 -17.13 -0.03
C GLY A 176 1.31 -18.26 -0.88
N PRO A 177 0.47 -18.93 -1.67
CA PRO A 177 0.89 -20.00 -2.55
C PRO A 177 1.96 -19.55 -3.55
N GLN A 178 3.01 -20.38 -3.72
CA GLN A 178 4.12 -20.11 -4.66
C GLN A 178 3.66 -20.09 -6.11
N LYS A 179 2.61 -20.81 -6.42
CA LYS A 179 2.03 -20.88 -7.77
C LYS A 179 0.64 -20.27 -7.75
N SER A 180 0.38 -19.40 -8.71
CA SER A 180 -0.96 -18.87 -8.98
C SER A 180 -1.51 -19.53 -10.26
N PRO A 181 -2.81 -19.87 -10.33
CA PRO A 181 -3.46 -20.31 -11.56
C PRO A 181 -3.58 -19.17 -12.59
N TYR A 182 -3.27 -17.96 -12.19
CA TYR A 182 -3.30 -16.76 -13.03
C TYR A 182 -1.88 -16.22 -13.22
N ALA A 183 -1.59 -15.68 -14.41
CA ALA A 183 -0.30 -15.06 -14.73
C ALA A 183 -0.17 -13.71 -14.00
N LEU A 184 0.24 -13.76 -12.72
CA LEU A 184 0.39 -12.60 -11.87
C LEU A 184 1.86 -12.39 -11.47
N THR A 185 2.33 -11.17 -11.59
CA THR A 185 3.61 -10.73 -11.03
C THR A 185 3.34 -10.02 -9.70
N GLY A 186 3.52 -10.74 -8.57
CA GLY A 186 3.29 -10.21 -7.23
C GLY A 186 1.82 -10.05 -6.82
N GLN A 187 1.60 -9.55 -5.64
CA GLN A 187 0.31 -9.44 -4.97
C GLN A 187 -0.72 -8.58 -5.73
N THR A 188 -1.97 -9.01 -5.73
CA THR A 188 -3.12 -8.25 -6.23
C THR A 188 -3.62 -7.33 -5.11
N LEU A 189 -2.88 -6.24 -4.89
CA LEU A 189 -3.10 -5.23 -3.85
C LEU A 189 -2.95 -3.83 -4.46
N HIS A 190 -3.91 -2.96 -4.16
CA HIS A 190 -3.99 -1.62 -4.71
C HIS A 190 -4.36 -0.60 -3.64
N ALA A 191 -3.52 0.42 -3.45
CA ALA A 191 -3.83 1.59 -2.62
C ALA A 191 -4.89 2.42 -3.35
N LYS A 192 -6.17 2.21 -2.97
CA LYS A 192 -7.33 2.75 -3.69
C LYS A 192 -7.59 4.19 -3.34
N THR A 193 -7.65 4.51 -2.03
CA THR A 193 -8.01 5.85 -1.56
C THR A 193 -7.01 6.35 -0.52
N LEU A 194 -6.67 7.63 -0.62
CA LEU A 194 -5.82 8.34 0.34
C LEU A 194 -6.46 9.69 0.67
N GLY A 195 -6.83 9.87 1.94
CA GLY A 195 -7.45 11.11 2.44
C GLY A 195 -6.68 11.72 3.59
N PHE A 196 -6.48 13.03 3.57
CA PHE A 196 -5.75 13.78 4.59
C PHE A 196 -6.12 15.27 4.59
N ILE A 197 -5.72 15.98 5.64
CA ILE A 197 -5.84 17.44 5.67
C ILE A 197 -4.71 18.05 4.86
N HIS A 198 -5.06 18.88 3.88
CA HIS A 198 -4.09 19.55 3.00
C HIS A 198 -3.19 20.52 3.78
N PRO A 199 -1.85 20.53 3.54
CA PRO A 199 -0.88 21.31 4.33
C PRO A 199 -1.18 22.82 4.39
N THR A 200 -1.57 23.41 3.29
CA THR A 200 -1.82 24.87 3.20
C THR A 200 -3.29 25.22 3.38
N THR A 201 -4.19 24.59 2.63
CA THR A 201 -5.62 24.96 2.68
C THR A 201 -6.32 24.52 3.95
N LYS A 202 -5.72 23.60 4.74
CA LYS A 202 -6.28 23.00 5.96
C LYS A 202 -7.64 22.32 5.76
N LYS A 203 -8.02 22.03 4.51
CA LYS A 203 -9.23 21.29 4.18
C LYS A 203 -8.91 19.81 4.00
N TYR A 204 -9.88 18.94 4.32
CA TYR A 204 -9.78 17.53 3.97
C TYR A 204 -9.80 17.38 2.46
N VAL A 205 -8.89 16.59 1.94
CA VAL A 205 -8.81 16.20 0.53
C VAL A 205 -8.69 14.69 0.44
N GLU A 206 -9.29 14.11 -0.58
CA GLU A 206 -9.26 12.67 -0.81
C GLU A 206 -8.98 12.38 -2.27
N PHE A 207 -8.11 11.44 -2.51
CA PHE A 207 -7.67 11.03 -3.84
C PHE A 207 -7.94 9.54 -4.04
N ASP A 208 -8.53 9.21 -5.16
CA ASP A 208 -8.86 7.86 -5.55
C ASP A 208 -8.05 7.46 -6.79
N ALA A 209 -7.36 6.32 -6.71
CA ALA A 209 -6.65 5.76 -7.85
C ALA A 209 -7.52 4.71 -8.54
N PRO A 210 -7.72 4.78 -9.87
CA PRO A 210 -8.46 3.75 -10.59
C PRO A 210 -7.76 2.40 -10.48
N LEU A 211 -8.53 1.31 -10.33
CA LEU A 211 -7.97 -0.04 -10.37
C LEU A 211 -7.23 -0.26 -11.70
N PRO A 212 -6.00 -0.80 -11.67
CA PRO A 212 -5.25 -1.03 -12.89
C PRO A 212 -5.90 -2.14 -13.74
N ASP A 213 -5.66 -2.09 -15.05
CA ASP A 213 -6.29 -3.00 -16.03
C ASP A 213 -6.16 -4.48 -15.66
N TYR A 214 -4.98 -4.91 -15.18
CA TYR A 214 -4.78 -6.30 -14.79
C TYR A 214 -5.72 -6.71 -13.66
N PHE A 215 -5.97 -5.81 -12.70
CA PHE A 215 -6.86 -6.05 -11.57
C PHE A 215 -8.32 -6.14 -12.03
N GLN A 216 -8.75 -5.20 -12.88
CA GLN A 216 -10.11 -5.20 -13.43
C GLN A 216 -10.39 -6.45 -14.28
N LYS A 217 -9.43 -6.83 -15.16
CA LYS A 217 -9.53 -8.06 -15.97
C LYS A 217 -9.61 -9.30 -15.10
N LEU A 218 -8.83 -9.34 -14.01
CA LEU A 218 -8.85 -10.46 -13.08
C LEU A 218 -10.19 -10.55 -12.33
N LEU A 219 -10.70 -9.41 -11.82
CA LEU A 219 -12.04 -9.37 -11.19
C LEU A 219 -13.12 -9.89 -12.12
N LYS A 220 -13.14 -9.44 -13.39
CA LYS A 220 -14.10 -9.92 -14.38
C LYS A 220 -14.00 -11.43 -14.58
N LYS A 221 -12.80 -11.93 -14.80
CA LYS A 221 -12.55 -13.38 -15.00
C LYS A 221 -13.02 -14.20 -13.80
N LEU A 222 -12.71 -13.77 -12.57
CA LEU A 222 -13.06 -14.48 -11.34
C LEU A 222 -14.57 -14.44 -11.01
N LYS A 223 -15.33 -13.56 -11.62
CA LYS A 223 -16.80 -13.53 -11.52
C LYS A 223 -17.47 -14.47 -12.52
N GLU A 224 -16.81 -14.73 -13.65
CA GLU A 224 -17.34 -15.56 -14.74
C GLU A 224 -17.01 -17.05 -14.55
N ASP A 225 -15.96 -17.39 -13.81
CA ASP A 225 -15.53 -18.77 -13.45
C ASP A 225 -16.35 -19.33 -12.25
#